data_56f08c39797780f977b766218538f4e8
#
_entry.id   56f08c39797780f977b766218538f4e8
#
_cell.length_a   1.000
_cell.length_b   1.000
_cell.length_c   1.000
_cell.angle_alpha   90.00
_cell.angle_beta   90.00
_cell.angle_gamma   90.00
#
_symmetry.space_group_name_H-M   'P 1'
#
loop_
_entity.id
_entity.type
_entity.pdbx_description
1 polymer ?
#
loop_
_entity_poly.entity_id
_entity_poly.type
_entity_poly.pdbx_seq_one_letter_code
_entity_poly.pdbx_strand_id
1 'polypeptide(L)'
;ASDVYKRQNINNKFSLVDRLLPKKIVSEVIDHVFRFSGQKSTVIFCDKLKDLGFKHAFKAGISFGKDDLVIPDNKQQLIDETKKLISDYENQYAEGLITRGEKYNKVIDAWSKCTDKVASEMMKRISATEMTEDGLKINSVFMMADSGARGSAAQMKQLAGMRGLIAKPSGEIIESPITSN
;
A
#
# COMPACT_ATOMS: atom_id res chain seq x y z
N ALA A 1 42.08 -6.50 -20.13
CA ALA A 1 41.07 -7.30 -20.84
C ALA A 1 39.86 -7.65 -19.98
N SER A 2 40.03 -8.03 -18.71
CA SER A 2 38.92 -8.43 -17.83
C SER A 2 37.98 -7.28 -17.48
N ASP A 3 38.47 -6.03 -17.32
CA ASP A 3 37.66 -4.88 -16.97
C ASP A 3 36.83 -4.33 -18.13
N VAL A 4 37.34 -4.45 -19.36
CA VAL A 4 36.63 -4.11 -20.59
C VAL A 4 35.49 -5.10 -20.83
N TYR A 5 35.71 -6.39 -20.57
CA TYR A 5 34.69 -7.43 -20.69
C TYR A 5 33.55 -7.27 -19.65
N LYS A 6 33.91 -6.88 -18.42
CA LYS A 6 32.94 -6.56 -17.39
C LYS A 6 32.09 -5.31 -17.75
N ARG A 7 32.70 -4.28 -18.32
CA ARG A 7 32.01 -3.07 -18.79
C ARG A 7 31.08 -3.34 -19.98
N GLN A 8 31.46 -4.17 -20.92
CA GLN A 8 30.62 -4.57 -22.06
C GLN A 8 29.36 -5.33 -21.62
N ASN A 9 29.48 -6.23 -20.63
CA ASN A 9 28.32 -6.95 -20.07
C ASN A 9 27.38 -6.04 -19.27
N ILE A 10 27.87 -4.94 -18.70
CA ILE A 10 27.02 -3.95 -17.99
C ILE A 10 26.30 -3.05 -18.99
N ASN A 11 26.93 -2.68 -20.11
CA ASN A 11 26.32 -1.81 -21.12
C ASN A 11 25.12 -2.43 -21.84
N ASN A 12 25.06 -3.75 -21.95
CA ASN A 12 23.94 -4.45 -22.59
C ASN A 12 22.68 -4.57 -21.72
N LYS A 13 22.67 -4.00 -20.49
CA LYS A 13 21.57 -4.13 -19.53
C LYS A 13 21.10 -2.79 -18.96
N PHE A 14 21.29 -1.70 -19.69
CA PHE A 14 20.74 -0.39 -19.31
C PHE A 14 19.22 -0.45 -19.13
N SER A 15 18.52 -1.29 -19.88
CA SER A 15 17.09 -1.55 -19.74
C SER A 15 16.66 -2.02 -18.34
N LEU A 16 17.57 -2.57 -17.53
CA LEU A 16 17.27 -2.95 -16.15
C LEU A 16 17.09 -1.73 -15.23
N VAL A 17 17.74 -0.62 -15.54
CA VAL A 17 17.70 0.62 -14.75
C VAL A 17 16.89 1.74 -15.44
N ASP A 18 16.59 1.61 -16.72
CA ASP A 18 15.77 2.54 -17.50
C ASP A 18 14.27 2.26 -17.33
N ARG A 19 13.84 2.28 -16.07
CA ARG A 19 12.43 2.06 -15.65
C ARG A 19 12.23 2.58 -14.24
N LEU A 20 10.99 2.68 -13.80
CA LEU A 20 10.69 2.94 -12.40
C LEU A 20 11.31 1.84 -11.52
N LEU A 21 12.03 2.26 -10.47
CA LEU A 21 12.78 1.40 -9.58
C LEU A 21 12.17 1.35 -8.16
N PRO A 22 10.98 0.74 -7.96
CA PRO A 22 10.48 0.49 -6.64
C PRO A 22 11.38 -0.52 -5.91
N LYS A 23 11.24 -0.62 -4.58
CA LYS A 23 12.07 -1.45 -3.70
C LYS A 23 12.35 -2.86 -4.25
N LYS A 24 11.34 -3.53 -4.81
CA LYS A 24 11.46 -4.88 -5.37
C LYS A 24 12.46 -4.92 -6.54
N ILE A 25 12.33 -3.97 -7.47
CA ILE A 25 13.19 -3.90 -8.65
C ILE A 25 14.62 -3.47 -8.28
N VAL A 26 14.77 -2.57 -7.29
CA VAL A 26 16.11 -2.25 -6.75
C VAL A 26 16.80 -3.50 -6.21
N SER A 27 16.08 -4.37 -5.50
CA SER A 27 16.63 -5.65 -5.02
C SER A 27 17.06 -6.57 -6.16
N GLU A 28 16.28 -6.65 -7.25
CA GLU A 28 16.63 -7.40 -8.46
C GLU A 28 17.91 -6.86 -9.13
N VAL A 29 18.06 -5.53 -9.19
CA VAL A 29 19.26 -4.89 -9.74
C VAL A 29 20.49 -5.20 -8.88
N ILE A 30 20.37 -5.17 -7.55
CA ILE A 30 21.46 -5.50 -6.62
C ILE A 30 21.86 -6.97 -6.78
N ASP A 31 20.90 -7.90 -6.84
CA ASP A 31 21.17 -9.34 -7.08
C ASP A 31 21.91 -9.55 -8.42
N HIS A 32 21.47 -8.82 -9.46
CA HIS A 32 22.12 -8.87 -10.76
C HIS A 32 23.58 -8.41 -10.68
N VAL A 33 23.85 -7.26 -10.02
CA VAL A 33 25.21 -6.75 -9.83
C VAL A 33 26.06 -7.76 -9.03
N PHE A 34 25.48 -8.38 -8.01
CA PHE A 34 26.17 -9.39 -7.20
C PHE A 34 26.60 -10.59 -8.04
N ARG A 35 25.72 -11.14 -8.86
CA ARG A 35 26.01 -12.31 -9.71
C ARG A 35 27.06 -12.03 -10.78
N PHE A 36 27.08 -10.84 -11.36
CA PHE A 36 27.99 -10.53 -12.48
C PHE A 36 29.29 -9.82 -12.07
N SER A 37 29.29 -9.07 -10.97
CA SER A 37 30.43 -8.24 -10.56
C SER A 37 31.06 -8.65 -9.23
N GLY A 38 30.47 -9.61 -8.52
CA GLY A 38 30.95 -10.12 -7.25
C GLY A 38 30.72 -9.19 -6.06
N GLN A 39 31.00 -9.67 -4.86
CA GLN A 39 30.67 -9.05 -3.59
C GLN A 39 31.23 -7.62 -3.42
N LYS A 40 32.52 -7.42 -3.66
CA LYS A 40 33.19 -6.11 -3.46
C LYS A 40 32.56 -5.01 -4.32
N SER A 41 32.28 -5.32 -5.58
CA SER A 41 31.65 -4.35 -6.50
C SER A 41 30.22 -4.04 -6.10
N THR A 42 29.50 -5.03 -5.56
CA THR A 42 28.14 -4.87 -5.08
C THR A 42 28.08 -3.93 -3.88
N VAL A 43 28.99 -4.04 -2.92
CA VAL A 43 29.05 -3.13 -1.75
C VAL A 43 29.27 -1.70 -2.22
N ILE A 44 30.24 -1.46 -3.10
CA ILE A 44 30.51 -0.13 -3.65
C ILE A 44 29.30 0.42 -4.43
N PHE A 45 28.62 -0.46 -5.18
CA PHE A 45 27.39 -0.09 -5.90
C PHE A 45 26.27 0.33 -4.93
N CYS A 46 26.05 -0.45 -3.86
CA CYS A 46 25.04 -0.13 -2.85
C CYS A 46 25.32 1.19 -2.13
N ASP A 47 26.58 1.47 -1.79
CA ASP A 47 26.95 2.74 -1.17
C ASP A 47 26.67 3.93 -2.10
N LYS A 48 27.03 3.83 -3.37
CA LYS A 48 26.75 4.87 -4.36
C LYS A 48 25.24 5.05 -4.60
N LEU A 49 24.49 3.95 -4.64
CA LEU A 49 23.03 3.97 -4.80
C LEU A 49 22.36 4.65 -3.62
N LYS A 50 22.81 4.34 -2.40
CA LYS A 50 22.35 4.99 -1.15
C LYS A 50 22.61 6.49 -1.19
N ASP A 51 23.82 6.93 -1.52
CA ASP A 51 24.21 8.34 -1.56
C ASP A 51 23.40 9.10 -2.63
N LEU A 52 23.19 8.48 -3.80
CA LEU A 52 22.34 9.01 -4.86
C LEU A 52 20.90 9.19 -4.36
N GLY A 53 20.35 8.16 -3.70
CA GLY A 53 19.01 8.19 -3.14
C GLY A 53 18.82 9.31 -2.13
N PHE A 54 19.72 9.44 -1.16
CA PHE A 54 19.68 10.51 -0.15
C PHE A 54 19.78 11.90 -0.77
N LYS A 55 20.68 12.08 -1.73
CA LYS A 55 20.86 13.36 -2.42
C LYS A 55 19.58 13.79 -3.14
N HIS A 56 18.91 12.88 -3.84
CA HIS A 56 17.70 13.20 -4.56
C HIS A 56 16.48 13.34 -3.64
N ALA A 57 16.37 12.52 -2.59
CA ALA A 57 15.32 12.65 -1.59
C ALA A 57 15.39 14.02 -0.86
N PHE A 58 16.60 14.45 -0.50
CA PHE A 58 16.82 15.78 0.08
C PHE A 58 16.40 16.90 -0.90
N LYS A 59 16.81 16.82 -2.16
CA LYS A 59 16.45 17.82 -3.18
C LYS A 59 14.96 17.88 -3.46
N ALA A 60 14.28 16.73 -3.43
CA ALA A 60 12.86 16.67 -3.67
C ALA A 60 12.02 17.29 -2.55
N GLY A 61 12.53 17.33 -1.30
CA GLY A 61 11.85 17.95 -0.17
C GLY A 61 10.48 17.37 0.12
N ILE A 62 10.28 16.05 -0.11
CA ILE A 62 8.99 15.39 0.04
C ILE A 62 8.61 15.37 1.52
N SER A 63 7.47 15.97 1.83
CA SER A 63 6.82 15.93 3.14
C SER A 63 5.37 15.51 2.99
N PHE A 64 4.75 15.09 4.06
CA PHE A 64 3.32 14.78 4.10
C PHE A 64 2.66 15.37 5.35
N GLY A 65 1.42 15.72 5.21
CA GLY A 65 0.60 16.24 6.29
C GLY A 65 -0.69 15.43 6.45
N LYS A 66 -1.54 15.86 7.38
CA LYS A 66 -2.86 15.28 7.61
C LYS A 66 -3.73 15.33 6.33
N ASP A 67 -3.61 16.40 5.57
CA ASP A 67 -4.46 16.66 4.40
C ASP A 67 -4.13 15.76 3.20
N ASP A 68 -2.96 15.13 3.21
CA ASP A 68 -2.58 14.13 2.19
C ASP A 68 -3.27 12.76 2.40
N LEU A 69 -3.86 12.55 3.60
CA LEU A 69 -4.65 11.36 3.91
C LEU A 69 -6.11 11.60 3.50
N VAL A 70 -6.37 11.48 2.21
CA VAL A 70 -7.69 11.76 1.63
C VAL A 70 -8.67 10.63 1.94
N ILE A 71 -9.77 10.99 2.61
CA ILE A 71 -10.87 10.06 2.91
C ILE A 71 -11.78 9.95 1.68
N PRO A 72 -12.20 8.75 1.25
CA PRO A 72 -13.12 8.59 0.13
C PRO A 72 -14.50 9.20 0.44
N ASP A 73 -15.09 9.95 -0.49
CA ASP A 73 -16.39 10.61 -0.30
C ASP A 73 -17.53 9.59 -0.14
N ASN A 74 -17.43 8.44 -0.81
CA ASN A 74 -18.41 7.36 -0.77
C ASN A 74 -18.25 6.42 0.44
N LYS A 75 -17.28 6.68 1.34
CA LYS A 75 -17.05 5.85 2.54
C LYS A 75 -18.32 5.67 3.38
N GLN A 76 -19.04 6.75 3.65
CA GLN A 76 -20.24 6.72 4.48
C GLN A 76 -21.34 5.90 3.83
N GLN A 77 -21.52 6.02 2.52
CA GLN A 77 -22.51 5.23 1.77
C GLN A 77 -22.23 3.73 1.88
N LEU A 78 -20.97 3.30 1.68
CA LEU A 78 -20.58 1.89 1.80
C LEU A 78 -20.81 1.34 3.20
N ILE A 79 -20.55 2.13 4.23
CA ILE A 79 -20.81 1.76 5.63
C ILE A 79 -22.31 1.60 5.87
N ASP A 80 -23.16 2.52 5.39
CA ASP A 80 -24.60 2.49 5.62
C ASP A 80 -25.28 1.34 4.85
N GLU A 81 -24.82 1.03 3.64
CA GLU A 81 -25.26 -0.16 2.91
C GLU A 81 -24.94 -1.44 3.68
N THR A 82 -23.72 -1.52 4.24
CA THR A 82 -23.31 -2.68 5.04
C THR A 82 -24.09 -2.80 6.33
N LYS A 83 -24.40 -1.70 7.01
CA LYS A 83 -25.26 -1.69 8.21
C LYS A 83 -26.66 -2.19 7.92
N LYS A 84 -27.25 -1.81 6.78
CA LYS A 84 -28.58 -2.32 6.36
C LYS A 84 -28.53 -3.84 6.17
N LEU A 85 -27.51 -4.33 5.48
CA LEU A 85 -27.34 -5.78 5.27
C LEU A 85 -27.17 -6.56 6.60
N ILE A 86 -26.48 -5.97 7.57
CA ILE A 86 -26.32 -6.58 8.90
C ILE A 86 -27.63 -6.58 9.67
N SER A 87 -28.42 -5.51 9.59
CA SER A 87 -29.77 -5.47 10.17
C SER A 87 -30.68 -6.56 9.62
N ASP A 88 -30.58 -6.87 8.32
CA ASP A 88 -31.31 -7.98 7.72
C ASP A 88 -30.85 -9.35 8.29
N TYR A 89 -29.54 -9.52 8.54
CA TYR A 89 -29.04 -10.74 9.18
C TYR A 89 -29.49 -10.88 10.64
N GLU A 90 -29.58 -9.75 11.36
CA GLU A 90 -30.13 -9.72 12.72
C GLU A 90 -31.61 -10.10 12.76
N ASN A 91 -32.40 -9.61 11.81
CA ASN A 91 -33.81 -9.98 11.66
C ASN A 91 -33.95 -11.48 11.35
N GLN A 92 -33.18 -12.02 10.41
CA GLN A 92 -33.18 -13.47 10.09
C GLN A 92 -32.81 -14.33 11.30
N TYR A 93 -31.90 -13.87 12.15
CA TYR A 93 -31.57 -14.54 13.39
C TYR A 93 -32.70 -14.47 14.41
N ALA A 94 -33.34 -13.32 14.56
CA ALA A 94 -34.48 -13.14 15.46
C ALA A 94 -35.68 -14.00 15.06
N GLU A 95 -35.89 -14.21 13.75
CA GLU A 95 -36.92 -15.10 13.18
C GLU A 95 -36.54 -16.60 13.28
N GLY A 96 -35.34 -16.93 13.75
CA GLY A 96 -34.85 -18.30 13.86
C GLY A 96 -34.44 -18.94 12.52
N LEU A 97 -34.30 -18.19 11.45
CA LEU A 97 -33.93 -18.68 10.13
C LEU A 97 -32.45 -19.05 10.01
N ILE A 98 -31.57 -18.42 10.82
CA ILE A 98 -30.13 -18.69 10.85
C ILE A 98 -29.65 -18.91 12.29
N THR A 99 -28.58 -19.69 12.42
CA THR A 99 -27.95 -19.94 13.70
C THR A 99 -27.07 -18.76 14.14
N ARG A 100 -26.71 -18.70 15.44
CA ARG A 100 -25.79 -17.67 15.96
C ARG A 100 -24.42 -17.71 15.26
N GLY A 101 -23.90 -18.90 14.96
CA GLY A 101 -22.62 -19.07 14.26
C GLY A 101 -22.67 -18.57 12.82
N GLU A 102 -23.78 -18.84 12.11
CA GLU A 102 -24.00 -18.33 10.76
C GLU A 102 -24.14 -16.81 10.73
N LYS A 103 -24.92 -16.22 11.65
CA LYS A 103 -24.99 -14.76 11.80
C LYS A 103 -23.60 -14.17 11.98
N TYR A 104 -22.81 -14.69 12.93
CA TYR A 104 -21.47 -14.23 13.22
C TYR A 104 -20.57 -14.23 11.97
N ASN A 105 -20.55 -15.34 11.24
CA ASN A 105 -19.74 -15.46 10.03
C ASN A 105 -20.21 -14.50 8.92
N LYS A 106 -21.53 -14.36 8.71
CA LYS A 106 -22.09 -13.42 7.72
C LYS A 106 -21.77 -11.96 8.05
N VAL A 107 -21.81 -11.56 9.32
CA VAL A 107 -21.49 -10.21 9.77
C VAL A 107 -20.00 -9.90 9.55
N ILE A 108 -19.11 -10.82 9.93
CA ILE A 108 -17.66 -10.64 9.72
C ILE A 108 -17.34 -10.56 8.21
N ASP A 109 -17.93 -11.43 7.39
CA ASP A 109 -17.71 -11.42 5.93
C ASP A 109 -18.21 -10.10 5.31
N ALA A 110 -19.37 -9.60 5.72
CA ALA A 110 -19.92 -8.33 5.26
C ALA A 110 -18.99 -7.14 5.60
N TRP A 111 -18.49 -7.06 6.83
CA TRP A 111 -17.56 -6.02 7.24
C TRP A 111 -16.17 -6.14 6.59
N SER A 112 -15.67 -7.35 6.38
CA SER A 112 -14.42 -7.57 5.65
C SER A 112 -14.53 -7.06 4.22
N LYS A 113 -15.61 -7.42 3.51
CA LYS A 113 -15.88 -6.93 2.15
C LYS A 113 -16.06 -5.41 2.10
N CYS A 114 -16.73 -4.82 3.08
CA CYS A 114 -16.86 -3.37 3.18
C CYS A 114 -15.49 -2.69 3.34
N THR A 115 -14.66 -3.22 4.23
CA THR A 115 -13.31 -2.70 4.49
C THR A 115 -12.43 -2.76 3.24
N ASP A 116 -12.52 -3.82 2.47
CA ASP A 116 -11.75 -3.97 1.22
C ASP A 116 -12.26 -3.04 0.10
N LYS A 117 -13.58 -2.82 0.02
CA LYS A 117 -14.15 -1.83 -0.90
C LYS A 117 -13.69 -0.41 -0.56
N VAL A 118 -13.77 -0.02 0.72
CA VAL A 118 -13.28 1.28 1.19
C VAL A 118 -11.79 1.45 0.91
N ALA A 119 -10.99 0.40 1.12
CA ALA A 119 -9.56 0.43 0.81
C ALA A 119 -9.28 0.61 -0.69
N SER A 120 -10.04 -0.08 -1.55
CA SER A 120 -9.91 0.04 -3.00
C SER A 120 -10.26 1.45 -3.49
N GLU A 121 -11.36 2.02 -3.02
CA GLU A 121 -11.75 3.40 -3.37
C GLU A 121 -10.76 4.44 -2.84
N MET A 122 -10.27 4.26 -1.62
CA MET A 122 -9.22 5.09 -1.07
C MET A 122 -7.95 5.05 -1.93
N MET A 123 -7.49 3.86 -2.32
CA MET A 123 -6.30 3.72 -3.14
C MET A 123 -6.47 4.36 -4.52
N LYS A 124 -7.63 4.22 -5.16
CA LYS A 124 -7.94 4.90 -6.42
C LYS A 124 -7.84 6.42 -6.27
N ARG A 125 -8.39 6.98 -5.19
CA ARG A 125 -8.38 8.42 -4.96
C ARG A 125 -7.00 8.96 -4.64
N ILE A 126 -6.24 8.27 -3.78
CA ILE A 126 -4.87 8.69 -3.41
C ILE A 126 -3.90 8.52 -4.59
N SER A 127 -4.11 7.52 -5.45
CA SER A 127 -3.31 7.32 -6.66
C SER A 127 -3.66 8.28 -7.81
N ALA A 128 -4.80 8.97 -7.73
CA ALA A 128 -5.17 9.95 -8.73
C ALA A 128 -4.15 11.10 -8.72
N THR A 129 -3.57 11.34 -9.89
CA THR A 129 -2.65 12.45 -10.09
C THR A 129 -3.45 13.69 -10.43
N GLU A 130 -3.34 14.73 -9.62
CA GLU A 130 -4.01 16.00 -9.88
C GLU A 130 -3.08 16.90 -10.70
N MET A 131 -3.63 17.47 -11.79
CA MET A 131 -2.96 18.53 -12.53
C MET A 131 -3.27 19.86 -11.84
N THR A 132 -2.25 20.46 -11.25
CA THR A 132 -2.29 21.82 -10.69
C THR A 132 -1.57 22.80 -11.62
N GLU A 133 -1.79 24.11 -11.42
CA GLU A 133 -1.11 25.16 -12.18
C GLU A 133 0.43 25.04 -12.12
N ASP A 134 0.96 24.50 -11.04
CA ASP A 134 2.40 24.25 -10.82
C ASP A 134 2.90 22.93 -11.41
N GLY A 135 2.05 22.11 -12.05
CA GLY A 135 2.38 20.83 -12.67
C GLY A 135 1.68 19.63 -12.05
N LEU A 136 2.27 18.46 -12.25
CA LEU A 136 1.74 17.18 -11.78
C LEU A 136 1.93 17.05 -10.25
N LYS A 137 0.86 17.13 -9.50
CA LYS A 137 0.86 16.89 -8.05
C LYS A 137 0.55 15.43 -7.75
N ILE A 138 1.54 14.69 -7.29
CA ILE A 138 1.39 13.32 -6.82
C ILE A 138 1.29 13.35 -5.29
N ASN A 139 0.35 12.59 -4.73
CA ASN A 139 0.21 12.47 -3.29
C ASN A 139 1.48 11.86 -2.66
N SER A 140 2.09 12.57 -1.70
CA SER A 140 3.35 12.16 -1.07
C SER A 140 3.24 10.85 -0.31
N VAL A 141 2.10 10.58 0.33
CA VAL A 141 1.84 9.33 1.07
C VAL A 141 1.76 8.15 0.11
N PHE A 142 1.06 8.33 -1.03
CA PHE A 142 1.00 7.32 -2.09
C PHE A 142 2.39 7.02 -2.65
N MET A 143 3.17 8.08 -2.97
CA MET A 143 4.53 7.94 -3.49
C MET A 143 5.43 7.13 -2.55
N MET A 144 5.37 7.37 -1.24
CA MET A 144 6.16 6.63 -0.24
C MET A 144 5.76 5.16 -0.16
N ALA A 145 4.46 4.86 -0.21
CA ALA A 145 3.96 3.50 -0.12
C ALA A 145 4.15 2.69 -1.40
N ASP A 146 3.92 3.30 -2.58
CA ASP A 146 4.10 2.67 -3.88
C ASP A 146 5.57 2.36 -4.17
N SER A 147 6.47 3.29 -3.86
CA SER A 147 7.92 3.06 -3.99
C SER A 147 8.46 1.99 -3.02
N GLY A 148 7.73 1.68 -1.95
CA GLY A 148 8.16 0.77 -0.88
C GLY A 148 9.18 1.39 0.07
N ALA A 149 9.35 2.72 0.05
CA ALA A 149 10.27 3.43 0.94
C ALA A 149 9.77 3.37 2.39
N ARG A 150 8.51 3.68 2.62
CA ARG A 150 7.87 3.62 3.95
C ARG A 150 6.36 3.44 3.83
N GLY A 151 5.82 2.64 4.74
CA GLY A 151 4.40 2.33 4.77
C GLY A 151 4.01 1.18 3.82
N SER A 152 2.78 0.73 3.97
CA SER A 152 2.15 -0.26 3.10
C SER A 152 0.71 0.14 2.84
N ALA A 153 0.09 -0.42 1.79
CA ALA A 153 -1.33 -0.20 1.50
C ALA A 153 -2.25 -0.54 2.69
N ALA A 154 -1.89 -1.57 3.47
CA ALA A 154 -2.62 -1.95 4.68
C ALA A 154 -2.54 -0.88 5.78
N GLN A 155 -1.39 -0.25 5.97
CA GLN A 155 -1.22 0.86 6.92
C GLN A 155 -1.98 2.11 6.47
N MET A 156 -1.92 2.44 5.19
CA MET A 156 -2.68 3.55 4.62
C MET A 156 -4.20 3.33 4.75
N LYS A 157 -4.68 2.10 4.54
CA LYS A 157 -6.08 1.71 4.75
C LYS A 157 -6.54 2.03 6.18
N GLN A 158 -5.71 1.77 7.18
CA GLN A 158 -6.04 2.07 8.58
C GLN A 158 -6.06 3.56 8.88
N LEU A 159 -5.22 4.35 8.23
CA LEU A 159 -5.08 5.79 8.48
C LEU A 159 -6.10 6.63 7.71
N ALA A 160 -6.33 6.37 6.45
CA ALA A 160 -7.19 7.16 5.57
C ALA A 160 -8.53 6.48 5.24
N GLY A 161 -8.60 5.17 5.35
CA GLY A 161 -9.82 4.40 5.10
C GLY A 161 -10.61 4.12 6.37
N MET A 162 -10.52 2.88 6.84
CA MET A 162 -11.26 2.38 7.99
C MET A 162 -10.41 1.35 8.73
N ARG A 163 -10.41 1.39 10.06
CA ARG A 163 -9.64 0.42 10.85
C ARG A 163 -10.18 -1.01 10.75
N GLY A 164 -11.52 -1.13 10.69
CA GLY A 164 -12.19 -2.40 10.42
C GLY A 164 -12.33 -3.29 11.65
N LEU A 165 -12.37 -4.59 11.41
CA LEU A 165 -12.54 -5.62 12.44
C LEU A 165 -11.27 -5.79 13.29
N ILE A 166 -11.45 -6.00 14.59
CA ILE A 166 -10.37 -6.23 15.54
C ILE A 166 -10.55 -7.60 16.18
N ALA A 167 -9.44 -8.34 16.31
CA ALA A 167 -9.39 -9.59 17.03
C ALA A 167 -9.05 -9.36 18.51
N LYS A 168 -9.73 -10.08 19.41
CA LYS A 168 -9.36 -10.19 20.82
C LYS A 168 -8.05 -11.00 20.97
N PRO A 169 -7.35 -10.93 22.11
CA PRO A 169 -6.19 -11.79 22.36
C PRO A 169 -6.49 -13.30 22.26
N SER A 170 -7.75 -13.70 22.46
CA SER A 170 -8.23 -15.07 22.26
C SER A 170 -8.29 -15.52 20.79
N GLY A 171 -8.10 -14.62 19.84
CA GLY A 171 -8.28 -14.87 18.40
C GLY A 171 -9.70 -14.65 17.89
N GLU A 172 -10.68 -14.46 18.76
CA GLU A 172 -12.07 -14.18 18.38
C GLU A 172 -12.17 -12.75 17.80
N ILE A 173 -12.86 -12.59 16.67
CA ILE A 173 -13.07 -11.29 16.02
C ILE A 173 -14.29 -10.63 16.65
N ILE A 174 -14.19 -9.35 16.96
CA ILE A 174 -15.31 -8.54 17.47
C ILE A 174 -16.24 -8.20 16.30
N GLU A 175 -17.54 -8.51 16.44
CA GLU A 175 -18.55 -8.28 15.38
C GLU A 175 -18.70 -6.81 15.00
N SER A 176 -18.44 -5.89 15.95
CA SER A 176 -18.53 -4.45 15.72
C SER A 176 -17.19 -3.89 15.24
N PRO A 177 -17.08 -3.41 13.99
CA PRO A 177 -15.84 -2.83 13.47
C PRO A 177 -15.63 -1.42 13.98
N ILE A 178 -14.39 -0.96 13.94
CA ILE A 178 -14.07 0.46 14.05
C ILE A 178 -14.17 1.09 12.67
N THR A 179 -15.23 1.89 12.47
CA THR A 179 -15.54 2.57 11.19
C THR A 179 -14.76 3.87 11.01
N SER A 180 -14.25 4.43 12.12
CA SER A 180 -13.37 5.61 12.10
C SER A 180 -11.95 5.30 11.65
N ASN A 181 -11.26 6.31 11.25
CA ASN A 181 -9.85 6.32 10.85
C ASN A 181 -9.03 7.16 11.83
#